data_080f09ea96bdd65c3e600b184ecf0d19
#
_entry.id   080f09ea96bdd65c3e600b184ecf0d19
#
_cell.length_a   1.000
_cell.length_b   1.000
_cell.length_c   1.000
_cell.angle_alpha   90.00
_cell.angle_beta   90.00
_cell.angle_gamma   90.00
#
_symmetry.space_group_name_H-M   'P 1'
#
loop_
_entity.id
_entity.type
_entity.pdbx_description
1 polymer ?
#
loop_
_entity_poly.entity_id
_entity_poly.type
_entity_poly.pdbx_seq_one_letter_code
_entity_poly.pdbx_strand_id
1 'polypeptide(L)'
;MKRGLIRFSLIALPLLVASTAFAQQKGISYFRSYDKRGINVFETPKTDTIPFTGLKVRIGGNFTQSFQSLDHSNKALPNIDPVSGADRNKLLSLTPGFNTAVANLNIDVQLADGVRMNLITYLSSRHHQETWVKGGYIQFDRLPFLNSDALDKLMEYTTIKVGHMEINYGDGHFRRSDNGNALYNPFIENYILDAFTTEIGGEIYFQNKGMIAMLGIAGGEIKGDVLEPAVVANDDKAKKSPSFYGKLGYDKQLTEDFRLRVTGSAYHTASSVNNVLYGGDRAGSHYYFVMENQSTTSQFYSGRLQPGFKDKVTALTGNVFMKYRGLEFFGTYENAKGRAQNETSERTVDQVAAELVYRFGSKENVFVGARYNNVNAEVAGIANEVSINRMQLGAGWFITKNLLLKGEYVNQKYLDYPNTSILHEGKFNGFVVEAIVGF
;
A
#
# COMPACT_ATOMS: atom_id res chain seq x y z
N MET A 1 60.39 -17.23 25.17
CA MET A 1 59.03 -17.37 24.67
C MET A 1 58.30 -16.03 24.56
N LYS A 2 58.66 -15.08 23.67
CA LYS A 2 58.00 -13.76 23.48
C LYS A 2 58.07 -13.21 22.04
N ARG A 3 58.19 -14.07 21.00
CA ARG A 3 58.25 -13.62 19.58
C ARG A 3 57.13 -14.16 18.69
N GLY A 4 56.17 -14.87 19.22
CA GLY A 4 55.07 -15.50 18.44
C GLY A 4 53.77 -14.73 18.36
N LEU A 5 53.48 -13.75 19.25
CA LEU A 5 52.18 -13.08 19.33
C LEU A 5 52.02 -11.85 18.41
N ILE A 6 53.10 -11.27 17.91
CA ILE A 6 53.03 -10.03 17.12
C ILE A 6 52.70 -10.33 15.64
N ARG A 7 52.96 -11.54 15.13
CA ARG A 7 52.71 -11.88 13.73
C ARG A 7 51.26 -12.23 13.40
N PHE A 8 50.43 -12.62 14.37
CA PHE A 8 49.02 -12.91 14.12
C PHE A 8 48.13 -11.66 14.05
N SER A 9 48.51 -10.57 14.74
CA SER A 9 47.73 -9.32 14.76
C SER A 9 47.85 -8.49 13.47
N LEU A 10 48.90 -8.67 12.69
CA LEU A 10 49.13 -7.93 11.44
C LEU A 10 48.44 -8.52 10.21
N ILE A 11 48.00 -9.78 10.27
CA ILE A 11 47.27 -10.45 9.18
C ILE A 11 45.77 -10.30 9.34
N ALA A 12 45.25 -10.10 10.56
CA ALA A 12 43.81 -9.92 10.80
C ALA A 12 43.31 -8.52 10.42
N LEU A 13 44.14 -7.48 10.45
CA LEU A 13 43.77 -6.10 10.14
C LEU A 13 43.41 -5.86 8.65
N PRO A 14 44.20 -6.39 7.63
CA PRO A 14 43.82 -6.25 6.24
C PRO A 14 42.60 -7.10 5.82
N LEU A 15 42.30 -8.19 6.52
CA LEU A 15 41.06 -8.98 6.28
C LEU A 15 39.81 -8.27 6.77
N LEU A 16 39.88 -7.49 7.86
CA LEU A 16 38.77 -6.67 8.36
C LEU A 16 38.51 -5.43 7.47
N VAL A 17 39.54 -4.85 6.86
CA VAL A 17 39.41 -3.72 5.95
C VAL A 17 38.91 -4.16 4.57
N ALA A 18 39.25 -5.38 4.11
CA ALA A 18 38.76 -5.93 2.86
C ALA A 18 37.24 -6.29 2.90
N SER A 19 36.70 -6.62 4.10
CA SER A 19 35.28 -6.94 4.24
C SER A 19 34.36 -5.71 4.23
N THR A 20 34.88 -4.50 4.43
CA THR A 20 34.07 -3.27 4.39
C THR A 20 33.89 -2.70 2.97
N ALA A 21 34.65 -3.16 1.99
CA ALA A 21 34.61 -2.63 0.62
C ALA A 21 33.47 -3.20 -0.25
N PHE A 22 32.80 -4.28 0.18
CA PHE A 22 31.78 -4.97 -0.62
C PHE A 22 30.32 -4.73 -0.16
N ALA A 23 30.09 -3.92 0.86
CA ALA A 23 28.76 -3.77 1.47
C ALA A 23 27.83 -2.80 0.74
N GLN A 24 28.29 -2.09 -0.28
CA GLN A 24 27.46 -1.12 -1.00
C GLN A 24 26.88 -1.75 -2.27
N GLN A 25 25.57 -2.07 -2.23
CA GLN A 25 24.88 -2.55 -3.42
C GLN A 25 24.87 -1.47 -4.50
N LYS A 26 25.16 -1.88 -5.75
CA LYS A 26 25.13 -0.97 -6.89
C LYS A 26 23.72 -0.47 -7.14
N GLY A 27 23.56 0.83 -7.37
CA GLY A 27 22.27 1.41 -7.76
C GLY A 27 21.75 0.81 -9.07
N ILE A 28 20.44 0.61 -9.14
CA ILE A 28 19.71 0.20 -10.35
C ILE A 28 18.78 1.35 -10.72
N SER A 29 18.74 1.72 -12.01
CA SER A 29 17.87 2.78 -12.52
C SER A 29 16.39 2.49 -12.29
N TYR A 30 15.59 3.54 -12.18
CA TYR A 30 14.13 3.50 -12.16
C TYR A 30 13.49 2.69 -11.02
N PHE A 31 14.23 2.33 -9.99
CA PHE A 31 13.67 1.74 -8.78
C PHE A 31 13.59 2.77 -7.65
N ARG A 32 12.44 2.79 -6.97
CA ARG A 32 12.24 3.56 -5.75
C ARG A 32 13.20 3.07 -4.65
N SER A 33 13.77 3.99 -3.88
CA SER A 33 14.60 3.63 -2.73
C SER A 33 13.76 3.07 -1.59
N TYR A 34 14.26 2.05 -0.90
CA TYR A 34 13.61 1.46 0.29
C TYR A 34 13.97 2.18 1.60
N ASP A 35 14.55 3.37 1.52
CA ASP A 35 14.88 4.23 2.65
C ASP A 35 14.16 5.58 2.55
N LYS A 36 14.52 6.54 3.40
CA LYS A 36 13.95 7.89 3.43
C LYS A 36 13.91 8.59 2.08
N ARG A 37 14.82 8.28 1.17
CA ARG A 37 14.86 8.88 -0.18
C ARG A 37 13.67 8.46 -1.05
N GLY A 38 12.96 7.39 -0.67
CA GLY A 38 11.75 6.95 -1.34
C GLY A 38 10.48 7.72 -0.95
N ILE A 39 10.54 8.62 0.05
CA ILE A 39 9.39 9.40 0.47
C ILE A 39 8.96 10.36 -0.64
N ASN A 40 7.64 10.44 -0.87
CA ASN A 40 7.03 11.27 -1.92
C ASN A 40 7.57 11.01 -3.33
N VAL A 41 8.14 9.82 -3.56
CA VAL A 41 8.40 9.29 -4.89
C VAL A 41 7.15 8.55 -5.34
N PHE A 42 6.54 9.03 -6.40
CA PHE A 42 5.41 8.42 -7.10
C PHE A 42 5.92 7.55 -8.25
N GLU A 43 5.42 7.71 -9.46
CA GLU A 43 6.00 7.03 -10.62
C GLU A 43 7.47 7.42 -10.79
N THR A 44 8.34 6.44 -11.03
CA THR A 44 9.76 6.70 -11.25
C THR A 44 9.95 7.52 -12.53
N PRO A 45 10.64 8.67 -12.49
CA PRO A 45 10.79 9.53 -13.66
C PRO A 45 11.70 8.91 -14.74
N LYS A 46 11.42 9.21 -15.99
CA LYS A 46 12.25 8.78 -17.14
C LYS A 46 13.63 9.41 -17.18
N THR A 47 13.93 10.35 -16.29
CA THR A 47 15.25 11.04 -16.18
C THR A 47 16.26 10.31 -15.32
N ASP A 48 15.94 9.13 -14.79
CA ASP A 48 16.92 8.32 -14.07
C ASP A 48 18.01 7.80 -15.03
N THR A 49 19.24 8.17 -14.75
CA THR A 49 20.39 8.00 -15.68
C THR A 49 21.47 7.07 -15.17
N ILE A 50 21.18 6.13 -14.27
CA ILE A 50 22.18 5.14 -13.84
C ILE A 50 22.53 4.23 -15.03
N PRO A 51 23.79 4.24 -15.55
CA PRO A 51 24.14 3.47 -16.72
C PRO A 51 24.02 1.96 -16.48
N PHE A 52 23.59 1.24 -17.50
CA PHE A 52 23.70 -0.21 -17.51
C PHE A 52 25.17 -0.64 -17.69
N THR A 53 25.67 -1.42 -16.75
CA THR A 53 27.06 -1.94 -16.77
C THR A 53 27.09 -3.46 -16.58
N GLY A 54 26.06 -4.16 -17.10
CA GLY A 54 25.86 -5.60 -16.92
C GLY A 54 24.76 -5.93 -15.93
N LEU A 55 24.44 -7.20 -15.80
CA LEU A 55 23.43 -7.71 -14.87
C LEU A 55 23.73 -7.24 -13.45
N LYS A 56 22.71 -6.68 -12.80
CA LYS A 56 22.77 -6.22 -11.39
C LYS A 56 21.61 -6.79 -10.63
N VAL A 57 21.88 -7.22 -9.41
CA VAL A 57 20.88 -7.63 -8.43
C VAL A 57 20.99 -6.72 -7.23
N ARG A 58 19.84 -6.21 -6.75
CA ARG A 58 19.72 -5.48 -5.51
C ARG A 58 18.71 -6.19 -4.63
N ILE A 59 19.08 -6.45 -3.40
CA ILE A 59 18.17 -6.94 -2.36
C ILE A 59 17.84 -5.74 -1.48
N GLY A 60 16.55 -5.47 -1.31
CA GLY A 60 16.08 -4.41 -0.44
C GLY A 60 14.88 -4.89 0.36
N GLY A 61 14.51 -4.17 1.38
CA GLY A 61 13.37 -4.60 2.17
C GLY A 61 13.02 -3.64 3.30
N ASN A 62 11.95 -4.00 3.99
CA ASN A 62 11.45 -3.25 5.12
C ASN A 62 11.02 -4.22 6.22
N PHE A 63 11.25 -3.79 7.45
CA PHE A 63 10.84 -4.51 8.65
C PHE A 63 10.18 -3.51 9.60
N THR A 64 9.00 -3.86 10.12
CA THR A 64 8.25 -3.02 11.05
C THR A 64 7.87 -3.82 12.28
N GLN A 65 8.15 -3.26 13.46
CA GLN A 65 7.71 -3.75 14.75
C GLN A 65 6.87 -2.67 15.43
N SER A 66 5.66 -3.01 15.85
CA SER A 66 4.71 -2.09 16.46
C SER A 66 4.37 -2.47 17.90
N PHE A 67 4.04 -1.46 18.70
CA PHE A 67 3.40 -1.58 20.00
C PHE A 67 2.11 -0.77 19.97
N GLN A 68 0.99 -1.35 20.39
CA GLN A 68 -0.29 -0.64 20.49
C GLN A 68 -0.83 -0.59 21.90
N SER A 69 -1.56 0.48 22.19
CA SER A 69 -2.42 0.66 23.36
C SER A 69 -3.72 1.30 22.87
N LEU A 70 -4.66 0.46 22.45
CA LEU A 70 -5.93 0.85 21.84
C LEU A 70 -7.08 0.33 22.70
N ASP A 71 -8.09 1.17 22.89
CA ASP A 71 -9.37 0.82 23.51
C ASP A 71 -10.49 0.89 22.49
N HIS A 72 -11.50 0.03 22.61
CA HIS A 72 -12.67 0.02 21.77
C HIS A 72 -13.96 -0.27 22.53
N SER A 73 -15.07 0.20 21.99
CA SER A 73 -16.41 -0.07 22.52
C SER A 73 -17.48 -0.01 21.46
N ASN A 74 -18.60 -0.65 21.70
CA ASN A 74 -19.84 -0.55 20.92
C ASN A 74 -21.06 -0.54 21.84
N LYS A 75 -22.25 -0.31 21.23
CA LYS A 75 -23.55 -0.46 21.91
C LYS A 75 -24.49 -1.41 21.17
N ALA A 76 -23.92 -2.36 20.44
CA ALA A 76 -24.68 -3.37 19.73
C ALA A 76 -25.50 -4.25 20.68
N LEU A 77 -26.69 -4.64 20.26
CA LEU A 77 -27.48 -5.66 20.95
C LEU A 77 -26.74 -7.01 20.86
N PRO A 78 -26.86 -7.88 21.90
CA PRO A 78 -26.30 -9.21 21.85
C PRO A 78 -26.82 -9.99 20.62
N ASN A 79 -25.92 -10.67 19.94
CA ASN A 79 -26.21 -11.56 18.80
C ASN A 79 -25.66 -12.96 19.12
N ILE A 80 -26.48 -13.71 19.84
CA ILE A 80 -26.06 -15.02 20.35
C ILE A 80 -26.09 -16.07 19.24
N ASP A 81 -24.94 -16.69 19.01
CA ASP A 81 -24.82 -17.84 18.12
C ASP A 81 -25.59 -19.04 18.71
N PRO A 82 -26.58 -19.60 17.99
CA PRO A 82 -27.42 -20.66 18.54
C PRO A 82 -26.68 -21.99 18.75
N VAL A 83 -25.52 -22.18 18.14
CA VAL A 83 -24.72 -23.40 18.23
C VAL A 83 -23.68 -23.32 19.33
N SER A 84 -22.90 -22.22 19.32
CA SER A 84 -21.79 -22.03 20.25
C SER A 84 -22.18 -21.29 21.53
N GLY A 85 -23.33 -20.58 21.56
CA GLY A 85 -23.72 -19.69 22.64
C GLY A 85 -22.90 -18.40 22.73
N ALA A 86 -21.97 -18.17 21.81
CA ALA A 86 -21.14 -16.99 21.81
C ALA A 86 -21.88 -15.75 21.30
N ASP A 87 -21.65 -14.59 21.91
CA ASP A 87 -22.17 -13.33 21.43
C ASP A 87 -21.26 -12.76 20.31
N ARG A 88 -21.79 -12.74 19.08
CA ARG A 88 -21.08 -12.25 17.89
C ARG A 88 -20.88 -10.72 17.90
N ASN A 89 -21.56 -10.00 18.74
CA ASN A 89 -21.42 -8.55 18.89
C ASN A 89 -20.57 -8.14 20.10
N LYS A 90 -20.08 -9.11 20.88
CA LYS A 90 -19.18 -8.87 22.00
C LYS A 90 -17.75 -8.68 21.47
N LEU A 91 -17.18 -7.51 21.71
CA LEU A 91 -15.82 -7.18 21.30
C LEU A 91 -14.77 -7.99 22.09
N LEU A 92 -13.62 -8.24 21.45
CA LEU A 92 -12.41 -8.77 22.09
C LEU A 92 -11.96 -7.84 23.22
N SER A 93 -11.39 -8.36 24.28
CA SER A 93 -10.72 -7.53 25.29
C SER A 93 -9.29 -7.22 24.83
N LEU A 94 -8.98 -5.95 24.65
CA LEU A 94 -7.65 -5.50 24.25
C LEU A 94 -6.79 -5.17 25.46
N THR A 95 -5.49 -5.42 25.35
CA THR A 95 -4.47 -5.00 26.31
C THR A 95 -3.32 -4.34 25.55
N PRO A 96 -2.59 -3.38 26.15
CA PRO A 96 -1.37 -2.87 25.54
C PRO A 96 -0.37 -3.98 25.27
N GLY A 97 0.24 -3.98 24.08
CA GLY A 97 1.20 -5.01 23.73
C GLY A 97 1.90 -4.80 22.39
N PHE A 98 2.94 -5.62 22.17
CA PHE A 98 3.61 -5.69 20.88
C PHE A 98 2.80 -6.51 19.90
N ASN A 99 2.68 -5.98 18.67
CA ASN A 99 2.10 -6.71 17.56
C ASN A 99 3.12 -7.65 16.94
N THR A 100 2.66 -8.61 16.13
CA THR A 100 3.53 -9.44 15.31
C THR A 100 4.36 -8.57 14.37
N ALA A 101 5.68 -8.79 14.33
CA ALA A 101 6.56 -8.12 13.39
C ALA A 101 6.19 -8.49 11.94
N VAL A 102 6.29 -7.52 11.04
CA VAL A 102 5.98 -7.67 9.61
C VAL A 102 7.17 -7.24 8.75
N ALA A 103 7.33 -7.85 7.57
CA ALA A 103 8.49 -7.62 6.73
C ALA A 103 8.15 -7.77 5.24
N ASN A 104 8.87 -7.03 4.39
CA ASN A 104 8.92 -7.22 2.94
C ASN A 104 10.36 -7.46 2.53
N LEU A 105 10.58 -8.35 1.57
CA LEU A 105 11.84 -8.55 0.89
C LEU A 105 11.64 -8.36 -0.60
N ASN A 106 12.42 -7.47 -1.20
CA ASN A 106 12.41 -7.15 -2.62
C ASN A 106 13.70 -7.63 -3.26
N ILE A 107 13.59 -8.29 -4.40
CA ILE A 107 14.70 -8.64 -5.27
C ILE A 107 14.51 -7.86 -6.56
N ASP A 108 15.34 -6.85 -6.76
CA ASP A 108 15.36 -6.02 -7.95
C ASP A 108 16.50 -6.45 -8.86
N VAL A 109 16.19 -6.72 -10.12
CA VAL A 109 17.18 -7.19 -11.09
C VAL A 109 17.17 -6.28 -12.32
N GLN A 110 18.33 -5.77 -12.71
CA GLN A 110 18.52 -5.15 -14.01
C GLN A 110 19.08 -6.20 -14.96
N LEU A 111 18.22 -6.69 -15.87
CA LEU A 111 18.53 -7.79 -16.79
C LEU A 111 19.30 -7.33 -18.02
N ALA A 112 18.92 -6.17 -18.57
CA ALA A 112 19.54 -5.54 -19.73
C ALA A 112 19.40 -4.02 -19.63
N ASP A 113 19.92 -3.27 -20.61
CA ASP A 113 19.70 -1.84 -20.69
C ASP A 113 18.19 -1.56 -20.85
N GLY A 114 17.62 -0.85 -19.86
CA GLY A 114 16.19 -0.54 -19.81
C GLY A 114 15.26 -1.74 -19.55
N VAL A 115 15.79 -2.95 -19.24
CA VAL A 115 14.96 -4.12 -18.90
C VAL A 115 15.26 -4.57 -17.47
N ARG A 116 14.24 -4.64 -16.64
CA ARG A 116 14.37 -5.00 -15.23
C ARG A 116 13.20 -5.82 -14.71
N MET A 117 13.42 -6.46 -13.59
CA MET A 117 12.45 -7.30 -12.90
C MET A 117 12.42 -6.92 -11.41
N ASN A 118 11.27 -7.03 -10.81
CA ASN A 118 11.11 -7.02 -9.35
C ASN A 118 10.36 -8.28 -8.92
N LEU A 119 10.79 -8.87 -7.81
CA LEU A 119 10.09 -9.93 -7.09
C LEU A 119 9.96 -9.51 -5.63
N ILE A 120 8.74 -9.63 -5.07
CA ILE A 120 8.45 -9.27 -3.68
C ILE A 120 7.94 -10.49 -2.93
N THR A 121 8.57 -10.78 -1.78
CA THR A 121 8.05 -11.69 -0.76
C THR A 121 7.74 -10.91 0.52
N TYR A 122 6.82 -11.41 1.35
CA TYR A 122 6.43 -10.72 2.57
C TYR A 122 6.03 -11.67 3.69
N LEU A 123 6.26 -11.23 4.93
CA LEU A 123 5.78 -11.83 6.16
C LEU A 123 4.73 -10.88 6.77
N SER A 124 3.53 -11.37 7.03
CA SER A 124 2.45 -10.57 7.60
C SER A 124 1.92 -11.14 8.91
N SER A 125 1.14 -10.34 9.62
CA SER A 125 0.43 -10.76 10.82
C SER A 125 -0.56 -11.91 10.60
N ARG A 126 -1.03 -12.09 9.36
CA ARG A 126 -1.99 -13.14 8.97
C ARG A 126 -1.35 -14.51 8.75
N HIS A 127 -0.04 -14.56 8.47
CA HIS A 127 0.71 -15.78 8.18
C HIS A 127 2.19 -15.66 8.60
N HIS A 128 2.45 -15.23 9.82
CA HIS A 128 3.79 -14.93 10.31
C HIS A 128 4.76 -16.13 10.41
N GLN A 129 4.27 -17.34 10.19
CA GLN A 129 5.10 -18.56 10.12
C GLN A 129 5.60 -18.87 8.70
N GLU A 130 5.09 -18.17 7.68
CA GLU A 130 5.37 -18.44 6.27
C GLU A 130 5.67 -17.12 5.54
N THR A 131 6.60 -17.20 4.60
CA THR A 131 6.86 -16.09 3.68
C THR A 131 6.17 -16.36 2.36
N TRP A 132 5.28 -15.47 1.94
CA TRP A 132 4.53 -15.59 0.70
C TRP A 132 5.07 -14.67 -0.38
N VAL A 133 4.95 -15.07 -1.64
CA VAL A 133 5.21 -14.19 -2.78
C VAL A 133 4.04 -13.22 -2.91
N LYS A 134 4.34 -11.93 -2.87
CA LYS A 134 3.37 -10.85 -3.08
C LYS A 134 3.09 -10.62 -4.56
N GLY A 135 4.13 -10.68 -5.37
CA GLY A 135 4.08 -10.49 -6.80
C GLY A 135 5.47 -10.38 -7.42
N GLY A 136 5.47 -10.18 -8.72
CA GLY A 136 6.68 -9.93 -9.50
C GLY A 136 6.30 -9.43 -10.89
N TYR A 137 7.12 -8.57 -11.48
CA TYR A 137 6.88 -8.01 -12.80
C TYR A 137 8.18 -7.79 -13.56
N ILE A 138 8.06 -7.73 -14.88
CA ILE A 138 9.09 -7.24 -15.79
C ILE A 138 8.70 -5.85 -16.24
N GLN A 139 9.68 -4.93 -16.28
CA GLN A 139 9.50 -3.57 -16.74
C GLN A 139 10.49 -3.25 -17.85
N PHE A 140 9.96 -2.61 -18.89
CA PHE A 140 10.69 -2.15 -20.05
C PHE A 140 10.68 -0.63 -20.07
N ASP A 141 11.83 -0.02 -19.85
CA ASP A 141 12.08 1.42 -20.00
C ASP A 141 12.74 1.74 -21.34
N ARG A 142 13.31 0.72 -22.00
CA ARG A 142 13.89 0.70 -23.33
C ARG A 142 13.67 -0.68 -23.98
N LEU A 143 13.71 -0.73 -25.29
CA LEU A 143 13.57 -1.95 -26.08
C LEU A 143 14.77 -2.15 -27.05
N PRO A 144 16.01 -2.19 -26.54
CA PRO A 144 17.21 -2.15 -27.40
C PRO A 144 17.33 -3.35 -28.34
N PHE A 145 16.69 -4.46 -28.00
CA PHE A 145 16.67 -5.69 -28.80
C PHE A 145 15.82 -5.58 -30.08
N LEU A 146 15.02 -4.53 -30.24
CA LEU A 146 14.21 -4.32 -31.46
C LEU A 146 14.92 -3.48 -32.52
N ASN A 147 16.07 -2.87 -32.19
CA ASN A 147 16.92 -2.10 -33.11
C ASN A 147 16.13 -1.11 -33.99
N SER A 148 15.29 -0.28 -33.38
CA SER A 148 14.42 0.66 -34.08
C SER A 148 14.51 2.06 -33.49
N ASP A 149 15.04 3.02 -34.23
CA ASP A 149 15.15 4.42 -33.82
C ASP A 149 13.79 5.05 -33.46
N ALA A 150 12.73 4.61 -34.12
CA ALA A 150 11.38 5.10 -33.83
C ALA A 150 10.89 4.62 -32.47
N LEU A 151 11.16 3.36 -32.12
CA LEU A 151 10.83 2.80 -30.81
C LEU A 151 11.71 3.40 -29.72
N ASP A 152 12.98 3.61 -29.97
CA ASP A 152 13.89 4.25 -29.01
C ASP A 152 13.41 5.65 -28.65
N LYS A 153 13.01 6.46 -29.62
CA LYS A 153 12.39 7.79 -29.40
C LYS A 153 11.08 7.71 -28.63
N LEU A 154 10.21 6.73 -28.91
CA LEU A 154 8.97 6.51 -28.17
C LEU A 154 9.26 6.14 -26.71
N MET A 155 10.23 5.26 -26.49
CA MET A 155 10.61 4.77 -25.17
C MET A 155 11.32 5.82 -24.30
N GLU A 156 11.74 6.95 -24.86
CA GLU A 156 12.19 8.10 -24.03
C GLU A 156 11.08 8.60 -23.09
N TYR A 157 9.82 8.41 -23.47
CA TYR A 157 8.64 8.87 -22.72
C TYR A 157 7.78 7.72 -22.18
N THR A 158 8.01 6.50 -22.67
CA THR A 158 7.12 5.36 -22.41
C THR A 158 7.80 4.32 -21.52
N THR A 159 7.03 3.73 -20.64
CA THR A 159 7.40 2.54 -19.83
C THR A 159 6.33 1.49 -19.98
N ILE A 160 6.71 0.24 -20.12
CA ILE A 160 5.80 -0.91 -20.17
C ILE A 160 6.10 -1.80 -18.97
N LYS A 161 5.07 -2.25 -18.27
CA LYS A 161 5.18 -3.11 -17.10
C LYS A 161 4.21 -4.29 -17.24
N VAL A 162 4.67 -5.51 -17.01
CA VAL A 162 3.86 -6.72 -17.17
C VAL A 162 4.18 -7.70 -16.04
N GLY A 163 3.15 -8.28 -15.44
CA GLY A 163 3.32 -9.28 -14.39
C GLY A 163 2.18 -9.34 -13.39
N HIS A 164 2.46 -9.93 -12.25
CA HIS A 164 1.61 -9.86 -11.06
C HIS A 164 2.13 -8.69 -10.20
N MET A 165 1.45 -7.56 -10.25
CA MET A 165 1.97 -6.32 -9.71
C MET A 165 0.88 -5.49 -9.04
N GLU A 166 1.30 -4.61 -8.14
CA GLU A 166 0.46 -3.53 -7.65
C GLU A 166 -0.01 -2.66 -8.82
N ILE A 167 -1.33 -2.48 -8.95
CA ILE A 167 -1.91 -1.65 -10.00
C ILE A 167 -1.76 -0.17 -9.66
N ASN A 168 -1.48 0.66 -10.67
CA ASN A 168 -1.32 2.10 -10.46
C ASN A 168 -2.67 2.85 -10.51
N TYR A 169 -3.55 2.54 -9.55
CA TYR A 169 -4.83 3.22 -9.34
C TYR A 169 -4.77 4.18 -8.15
N GLY A 170 -5.06 5.45 -8.35
CA GLY A 170 -4.90 6.50 -7.34
C GLY A 170 -3.44 6.78 -6.95
N ASP A 171 -3.21 7.71 -6.05
CA ASP A 171 -1.88 8.03 -5.52
C ASP A 171 -1.68 7.54 -4.07
N GLY A 172 -2.75 7.13 -3.40
CA GLY A 172 -2.70 6.61 -2.03
C GLY A 172 -1.72 5.44 -1.88
N HIS A 173 -1.66 4.57 -2.89
CA HIS A 173 -0.79 3.39 -2.88
C HIS A 173 0.72 3.72 -2.80
N PHE A 174 1.16 4.90 -3.21
CA PHE A 174 2.55 5.34 -3.03
C PHE A 174 2.85 5.83 -1.61
N ARG A 175 1.84 6.13 -0.81
CA ARG A 175 1.95 6.74 0.52
C ARG A 175 1.39 5.87 1.64
N ARG A 176 0.99 4.65 1.36
CA ARG A 176 0.42 3.70 2.32
C ARG A 176 1.49 2.86 3.02
N SER A 177 1.12 2.32 4.17
CA SER A 177 1.85 1.20 4.78
C SER A 177 1.50 -0.08 4.02
N ASP A 178 2.52 -0.79 3.58
CA ASP A 178 2.37 -2.04 2.87
C ASP A 178 3.17 -3.12 3.60
N ASN A 179 2.52 -3.78 4.54
CA ASN A 179 3.15 -4.74 5.43
C ASN A 179 4.35 -4.12 6.18
N GLY A 180 5.55 -4.68 6.06
CA GLY A 180 6.77 -4.13 6.64
C GLY A 180 7.20 -2.79 6.06
N ASN A 181 6.69 -2.40 4.90
CA ASN A 181 7.00 -1.13 4.24
C ASN A 181 6.09 -0.01 4.75
N ALA A 182 6.42 0.54 5.92
CA ALA A 182 5.69 1.63 6.55
C ALA A 182 6.44 2.98 6.53
N LEU A 183 7.61 3.06 5.88
CA LEU A 183 8.44 4.28 5.80
C LEU A 183 7.76 5.42 5.04
N TYR A 184 6.96 5.10 4.02
CA TYR A 184 6.38 6.10 3.13
C TYR A 184 5.08 6.70 3.64
N ASN A 185 4.42 6.02 4.58
CA ASN A 185 3.22 6.51 5.23
C ASN A 185 3.62 7.37 6.45
N PRO A 186 3.25 8.66 6.51
CA PRO A 186 3.49 9.46 7.71
C PRO A 186 2.63 9.02 8.91
N PHE A 187 1.61 8.21 8.68
CA PHE A 187 0.71 7.64 9.69
C PHE A 187 0.92 6.13 9.83
N ILE A 188 0.29 5.51 10.83
CA ILE A 188 0.40 4.07 11.09
C ILE A 188 -0.43 3.29 10.07
N GLU A 189 -1.74 3.56 10.02
CA GLU A 189 -2.69 2.81 9.21
C GLU A 189 -2.98 3.53 7.88
N ASN A 190 -3.48 2.78 6.91
CA ASN A 190 -3.96 3.26 5.62
C ASN A 190 -5.33 3.93 5.74
N TYR A 191 -5.92 4.37 4.64
CA TYR A 191 -7.26 4.93 4.65
C TYR A 191 -8.32 3.90 5.07
N ILE A 192 -9.49 4.39 5.47
CA ILE A 192 -10.63 3.54 5.84
C ILE A 192 -11.07 2.71 4.63
N LEU A 193 -11.21 3.34 3.45
CA LEU A 193 -11.38 2.67 2.17
C LEU A 193 -10.00 2.62 1.49
N ASP A 194 -9.33 1.47 1.53
CA ASP A 194 -7.96 1.28 1.04
C ASP A 194 -8.00 0.58 -0.32
N ALA A 195 -7.95 1.37 -1.39
CA ALA A 195 -7.89 0.89 -2.76
C ALA A 195 -6.48 0.39 -3.08
N PHE A 196 -6.21 -0.85 -2.73
CA PHE A 196 -4.92 -1.49 -2.96
C PHE A 196 -5.10 -2.96 -3.33
N THR A 197 -4.52 -3.34 -4.47
CA THR A 197 -4.45 -4.74 -4.88
C THR A 197 -3.22 -5.00 -5.74
N THR A 198 -2.80 -6.27 -5.80
CA THR A 198 -1.89 -6.78 -6.83
C THR A 198 -2.69 -7.62 -7.81
N GLU A 199 -2.56 -7.34 -9.09
CA GLU A 199 -3.29 -8.05 -10.16
C GLU A 199 -2.33 -8.54 -11.25
N ILE A 200 -2.75 -9.55 -11.99
CA ILE A 200 -1.99 -10.08 -13.12
C ILE A 200 -2.43 -9.33 -14.38
N GLY A 201 -1.48 -8.61 -14.99
CA GLY A 201 -1.80 -7.77 -16.14
C GLY A 201 -0.61 -6.99 -16.67
N GLY A 202 -0.91 -5.90 -17.37
CA GLY A 202 0.08 -5.00 -17.92
C GLY A 202 -0.34 -3.55 -17.85
N GLU A 203 0.66 -2.68 -17.80
CA GLU A 203 0.51 -1.22 -17.77
C GLU A 203 1.43 -0.58 -18.80
N ILE A 204 0.96 0.47 -19.44
CA ILE A 204 1.76 1.35 -20.28
C ILE A 204 1.68 2.77 -19.74
N TYR A 205 2.84 3.39 -19.55
CA TYR A 205 2.98 4.75 -19.03
C TYR A 205 3.52 5.67 -20.11
N PHE A 206 3.06 6.90 -20.10
CA PHE A 206 3.64 8.01 -20.83
C PHE A 206 3.95 9.15 -19.87
N GLN A 207 5.22 9.61 -19.84
CA GLN A 207 5.67 10.68 -18.96
C GLN A 207 6.47 11.72 -19.76
N ASN A 208 6.03 12.97 -19.75
CA ASN A 208 6.75 14.06 -20.41
C ASN A 208 6.49 15.40 -19.71
N LYS A 209 7.55 16.09 -19.32
CA LYS A 209 7.54 17.46 -18.74
C LYS A 209 6.56 17.63 -17.57
N GLY A 210 6.37 16.61 -16.76
CA GLY A 210 5.45 16.59 -15.63
C GLY A 210 4.09 15.96 -15.96
N MET A 211 3.70 15.84 -17.22
CA MET A 211 2.48 15.13 -17.62
C MET A 211 2.68 13.61 -17.43
N ILE A 212 1.67 12.97 -16.91
CA ILE A 212 1.59 11.53 -16.68
C ILE A 212 0.29 11.02 -17.29
N ALA A 213 0.40 9.99 -18.12
CA ALA A 213 -0.74 9.20 -18.58
C ALA A 213 -0.40 7.73 -18.42
N MET A 214 -1.33 6.93 -17.93
CA MET A 214 -1.16 5.48 -17.79
C MET A 214 -2.46 4.79 -18.17
N LEU A 215 -2.34 3.66 -18.86
CA LEU A 215 -3.42 2.71 -19.11
C LEU A 215 -2.96 1.33 -18.66
N GLY A 216 -3.89 0.60 -18.05
CA GLY A 216 -3.67 -0.76 -17.57
C GLY A 216 -4.83 -1.69 -17.90
N ILE A 217 -4.50 -2.95 -18.05
CA ILE A 217 -5.43 -4.06 -18.19
C ILE A 217 -4.97 -5.20 -17.30
N ALA A 218 -5.89 -5.79 -16.55
CA ALA A 218 -5.60 -6.90 -15.63
C ALA A 218 -6.79 -7.85 -15.48
N GLY A 219 -6.59 -8.97 -14.78
CA GLY A 219 -7.65 -9.93 -14.50
C GLY A 219 -8.62 -9.52 -13.39
N GLY A 220 -8.33 -8.45 -12.63
CA GLY A 220 -9.16 -8.00 -11.51
C GLY A 220 -9.01 -8.83 -10.22
N GLU A 221 -8.10 -9.79 -10.20
CA GLU A 221 -7.94 -10.76 -9.12
C GLU A 221 -6.48 -10.97 -8.71
N ILE A 222 -6.26 -11.37 -7.45
CA ILE A 222 -4.91 -11.70 -6.95
C ILE A 222 -4.35 -12.96 -7.59
N LYS A 223 -5.20 -13.95 -7.86
CA LYS A 223 -4.82 -15.20 -8.54
C LYS A 223 -5.22 -15.12 -10.02
N GLY A 224 -4.52 -15.85 -10.86
CA GLY A 224 -4.87 -15.92 -12.29
C GLY A 224 -6.34 -16.31 -12.45
N ASP A 225 -7.03 -15.56 -13.28
CA ASP A 225 -8.44 -15.70 -13.52
C ASP A 225 -8.66 -16.46 -14.84
N VAL A 226 -8.48 -17.77 -14.81
CA VAL A 226 -8.69 -18.70 -15.95
C VAL A 226 -9.92 -19.58 -15.79
N LEU A 227 -10.63 -19.49 -14.66
CA LEU A 227 -11.83 -20.24 -14.38
C LEU A 227 -13.06 -19.49 -14.92
N GLU A 228 -14.02 -20.22 -15.45
CA GLU A 228 -15.33 -19.65 -15.73
C GLU A 228 -16.04 -19.32 -14.43
N PRO A 229 -16.70 -18.15 -14.34
CA PRO A 229 -17.51 -17.79 -13.17
C PRO A 229 -18.63 -18.82 -12.96
N ALA A 230 -18.89 -19.16 -11.70
CA ALA A 230 -20.07 -19.93 -11.34
C ALA A 230 -21.33 -19.12 -11.73
N VAL A 231 -22.38 -19.84 -12.18
CA VAL A 231 -23.68 -19.22 -12.41
C VAL A 231 -24.24 -18.70 -11.08
N VAL A 232 -24.38 -17.39 -10.97
CA VAL A 232 -24.91 -16.70 -9.78
C VAL A 232 -26.30 -16.13 -10.05
N ALA A 233 -27.02 -15.82 -8.97
CA ALA A 233 -28.42 -15.44 -9.00
C ALA A 233 -28.72 -14.08 -9.67
N ASN A 234 -27.74 -13.28 -10.01
CA ASN A 234 -27.95 -12.10 -10.82
C ASN A 234 -28.02 -12.47 -12.30
N ASP A 235 -28.91 -11.85 -13.01
CA ASP A 235 -29.36 -12.22 -14.36
C ASP A 235 -28.30 -12.05 -15.47
N ASP A 236 -27.14 -11.45 -15.15
CA ASP A 236 -26.10 -11.09 -16.11
C ASP A 236 -25.18 -12.24 -16.51
N LYS A 237 -25.50 -13.49 -16.17
CA LYS A 237 -24.66 -14.68 -16.46
C LYS A 237 -23.21 -14.30 -16.26
N ALA A 238 -22.72 -14.38 -15.04
CA ALA A 238 -21.39 -13.93 -14.64
C ALA A 238 -20.38 -14.19 -15.76
N LYS A 239 -20.06 -13.15 -16.51
CA LYS A 239 -19.10 -13.19 -17.59
C LYS A 239 -17.81 -12.64 -17.04
N LYS A 240 -16.77 -13.40 -17.19
CA LYS A 240 -15.43 -12.94 -16.89
C LYS A 240 -15.06 -11.76 -17.78
N SER A 241 -14.73 -10.64 -17.16
CA SER A 241 -14.29 -9.43 -17.86
C SER A 241 -12.92 -9.00 -17.30
N PRO A 242 -11.99 -8.56 -18.15
CA PRO A 242 -10.80 -7.93 -17.64
C PRO A 242 -11.14 -6.63 -16.91
N SER A 243 -10.27 -6.24 -15.98
CA SER A 243 -10.28 -4.91 -15.40
C SER A 243 -9.52 -3.95 -16.28
N PHE A 244 -10.09 -2.77 -16.55
CA PHE A 244 -9.45 -1.65 -17.23
C PHE A 244 -9.25 -0.53 -16.22
N TYR A 245 -8.07 0.06 -16.23
CA TYR A 245 -7.80 1.20 -15.37
C TYR A 245 -6.86 2.18 -16.05
N GLY A 246 -6.89 3.42 -15.59
CA GLY A 246 -6.06 4.46 -16.15
C GLY A 246 -5.86 5.61 -15.19
N LYS A 247 -4.81 6.38 -15.44
CA LYS A 247 -4.44 7.57 -14.69
C LYS A 247 -4.00 8.66 -15.63
N LEU A 248 -4.47 9.88 -15.35
CA LEU A 248 -3.95 11.11 -15.95
C LEU A 248 -3.50 12.04 -14.83
N GLY A 249 -2.41 12.76 -15.05
CA GLY A 249 -1.92 13.65 -14.02
C GLY A 249 -0.80 14.57 -14.46
N TYR A 250 -0.46 15.45 -13.53
CA TYR A 250 0.64 16.39 -13.65
C TYR A 250 1.42 16.41 -12.34
N ASP A 251 2.74 16.21 -12.40
CA ASP A 251 3.65 16.22 -11.26
C ASP A 251 4.90 17.02 -11.63
N LYS A 252 5.11 18.16 -10.99
CA LYS A 252 6.24 19.01 -11.29
C LYS A 252 6.69 19.82 -10.09
N GLN A 253 8.03 19.96 -9.96
CA GLN A 253 8.64 21.02 -9.17
C GLN A 253 8.45 22.34 -9.94
N LEU A 254 7.55 23.21 -9.45
CA LEU A 254 7.19 24.47 -10.10
C LEU A 254 8.19 25.57 -9.79
N THR A 255 8.70 25.60 -8.55
CA THR A 255 9.79 26.46 -8.09
C THR A 255 10.76 25.65 -7.24
N GLU A 256 11.88 26.21 -6.78
CA GLU A 256 12.82 25.53 -5.87
C GLU A 256 12.13 25.01 -4.60
N ASP A 257 11.13 25.74 -4.11
CA ASP A 257 10.43 25.43 -2.86
C ASP A 257 9.08 24.72 -3.06
N PHE A 258 8.48 24.74 -4.24
CA PHE A 258 7.10 24.30 -4.43
C PHE A 258 6.94 23.21 -5.49
N ARG A 259 6.44 22.06 -5.06
CA ARG A 259 5.99 20.95 -5.94
C ARG A 259 4.48 20.82 -5.89
N LEU A 260 3.88 20.62 -7.06
CA LEU A 260 2.47 20.30 -7.22
C LEU A 260 2.32 19.00 -8.00
N ARG A 261 1.49 18.12 -7.48
CA ARG A 261 0.99 16.94 -8.20
C ARG A 261 -0.53 16.90 -8.11
N VAL A 262 -1.19 16.69 -9.25
CA VAL A 262 -2.64 16.48 -9.35
C VAL A 262 -2.86 15.29 -10.27
N THR A 263 -3.65 14.31 -9.84
CA THR A 263 -3.96 13.12 -10.62
C THR A 263 -5.43 12.74 -10.52
N GLY A 264 -5.96 12.15 -11.58
CA GLY A 264 -7.24 11.47 -11.61
C GLY A 264 -7.05 10.04 -12.11
N SER A 265 -7.68 9.08 -11.48
CA SER A 265 -7.64 7.67 -11.89
C SER A 265 -9.04 7.09 -11.98
N ALA A 266 -9.21 6.14 -12.90
CA ALA A 266 -10.43 5.37 -13.07
C ALA A 266 -10.09 3.87 -13.07
N TYR A 267 -10.97 3.05 -12.52
CA TYR A 267 -10.92 1.59 -12.57
C TYR A 267 -12.31 1.04 -12.89
N HIS A 268 -12.37 0.05 -13.77
CA HIS A 268 -13.63 -0.61 -14.12
C HIS A 268 -13.43 -2.09 -14.41
N THR A 269 -14.29 -2.93 -13.81
CA THR A 269 -14.53 -4.30 -14.24
C THR A 269 -16.03 -4.54 -14.33
N ALA A 270 -16.47 -5.13 -15.43
CA ALA A 270 -17.90 -5.37 -15.67
C ALA A 270 -18.40 -6.62 -14.95
N SER A 271 -17.54 -7.62 -14.74
CA SER A 271 -17.83 -8.83 -13.99
C SER A 271 -16.54 -9.55 -13.61
N SER A 272 -16.48 -10.07 -12.40
CA SER A 272 -15.35 -10.84 -11.87
C SER A 272 -15.84 -11.94 -10.94
N VAL A 273 -15.05 -13.00 -10.82
CA VAL A 273 -15.30 -14.06 -9.84
C VAL A 273 -15.00 -13.55 -8.43
N ASN A 274 -13.97 -12.74 -8.24
CA ASN A 274 -13.56 -12.21 -6.94
C ASN A 274 -12.72 -10.95 -7.11
N ASN A 275 -13.34 -9.83 -7.51
CA ASN A 275 -12.63 -8.55 -7.55
C ASN A 275 -12.08 -8.18 -6.17
N VAL A 276 -10.85 -7.65 -6.15
CA VAL A 276 -10.10 -7.42 -4.91
C VAL A 276 -9.56 -5.99 -4.77
N LEU A 277 -10.02 -5.04 -5.57
CA LEU A 277 -9.58 -3.64 -5.48
C LEU A 277 -9.63 -3.10 -4.04
N TYR A 278 -10.72 -3.39 -3.31
CA TYR A 278 -10.92 -2.97 -1.92
C TYR A 278 -10.76 -4.11 -0.90
N GLY A 279 -10.03 -5.13 -1.21
CA GLY A 279 -9.84 -6.29 -0.33
C GLY A 279 -8.60 -7.10 -0.67
N GLY A 280 -7.75 -6.57 -1.54
CA GLY A 280 -6.53 -7.22 -2.00
C GLY A 280 -5.31 -7.05 -1.12
N ASP A 281 -5.38 -6.20 -0.09
CA ASP A 281 -4.30 -6.08 0.90
C ASP A 281 -4.26 -7.30 1.81
N ARG A 282 -3.33 -8.19 1.52
CA ARG A 282 -3.11 -9.41 2.31
C ARG A 282 -2.28 -9.17 3.57
N ALA A 283 -1.69 -7.99 3.70
CA ALA A 283 -0.85 -7.64 4.85
C ALA A 283 -1.67 -7.43 6.12
N GLY A 284 -2.89 -6.91 5.99
CA GLY A 284 -3.77 -6.60 7.11
C GLY A 284 -3.58 -5.20 7.67
N SER A 285 -4.36 -4.88 8.69
CA SER A 285 -4.30 -3.61 9.40
C SER A 285 -3.15 -3.56 10.40
N HIS A 286 -2.61 -2.37 10.62
CA HIS A 286 -1.67 -2.08 11.71
C HIS A 286 -2.37 -1.80 13.06
N TYR A 287 -3.73 -1.76 13.10
CA TYR A 287 -4.53 -1.76 14.32
C TYR A 287 -5.05 -3.17 14.58
N TYR A 288 -4.42 -3.90 15.49
CA TYR A 288 -4.72 -5.31 15.71
C TYR A 288 -5.98 -5.50 16.54
N PHE A 289 -6.88 -6.35 16.05
CA PHE A 289 -8.10 -6.84 16.73
C PHE A 289 -9.11 -5.77 17.14
N VAL A 290 -8.96 -4.53 16.66
CA VAL A 290 -9.87 -3.44 16.97
C VAL A 290 -11.22 -3.68 16.29
N MET A 291 -12.32 -3.55 17.04
CA MET A 291 -13.69 -3.77 16.57
C MET A 291 -13.96 -5.18 16.04
N GLU A 292 -13.19 -6.17 16.48
CA GLU A 292 -13.38 -7.59 16.17
C GLU A 292 -14.02 -8.32 17.34
N ASN A 293 -14.79 -9.38 17.06
CA ASN A 293 -15.47 -10.19 18.06
C ASN A 293 -14.69 -11.44 18.45
N GLN A 294 -15.10 -12.07 19.57
CA GLN A 294 -14.44 -13.26 20.13
C GLN A 294 -14.79 -14.56 19.39
N SER A 295 -15.85 -14.57 18.57
CA SER A 295 -16.40 -15.79 17.98
C SER A 295 -15.89 -16.08 16.58
N THR A 296 -15.14 -15.16 15.98
CA THR A 296 -14.60 -15.31 14.62
C THR A 296 -13.08 -15.32 14.63
N THR A 297 -12.51 -15.99 13.64
CA THR A 297 -11.09 -15.81 13.32
C THR A 297 -10.84 -14.37 12.91
N SER A 298 -9.83 -13.74 13.47
CA SER A 298 -9.44 -12.40 13.12
C SER A 298 -9.26 -12.25 11.61
N GLN A 299 -9.87 -11.22 11.05
CA GLN A 299 -9.76 -10.88 9.63
C GLN A 299 -8.59 -9.94 9.34
N PHE A 300 -7.99 -9.35 10.37
CA PHE A 300 -6.87 -8.40 10.28
C PHE A 300 -7.15 -7.16 9.40
N TYR A 301 -8.44 -6.79 9.27
CA TYR A 301 -8.85 -5.59 8.55
C TYR A 301 -9.40 -4.50 9.46
N SER A 302 -9.06 -4.58 10.74
CA SER A 302 -9.53 -3.68 11.79
C SER A 302 -9.40 -2.21 11.40
N GLY A 303 -10.45 -1.44 11.59
CA GLY A 303 -10.47 -0.02 11.25
C GLY A 303 -10.69 0.30 9.77
N ARG A 304 -10.71 -0.67 8.87
CA ARG A 304 -10.97 -0.49 7.43
C ARG A 304 -12.40 -0.88 7.05
N LEU A 305 -12.88 -0.34 5.94
CA LEU A 305 -14.11 -0.75 5.28
C LEU A 305 -13.78 -1.56 4.03
N GLN A 306 -14.36 -2.76 3.93
CA GLN A 306 -14.37 -3.55 2.71
C GLN A 306 -15.81 -3.61 2.18
N PRO A 307 -16.14 -2.90 1.11
CA PRO A 307 -17.52 -2.82 0.62
C PRO A 307 -18.03 -4.14 0.02
N GLY A 308 -17.12 -5.10 -0.26
CA GLY A 308 -17.50 -6.41 -0.80
C GLY A 308 -17.88 -6.39 -2.28
N PHE A 309 -17.37 -5.45 -3.05
CA PHE A 309 -17.59 -5.36 -4.50
C PHE A 309 -16.80 -6.46 -5.23
N LYS A 310 -17.33 -7.69 -5.24
CA LYS A 310 -16.64 -8.87 -5.76
C LYS A 310 -16.91 -9.17 -7.22
N ASP A 311 -18.06 -8.73 -7.76
CA ASP A 311 -18.47 -8.95 -9.15
C ASP A 311 -18.14 -7.73 -10.02
N LYS A 312 -18.87 -6.65 -9.83
CA LYS A 312 -18.76 -5.43 -10.64
C LYS A 312 -18.21 -4.28 -9.81
N VAL A 313 -17.26 -3.54 -10.37
CA VAL A 313 -16.68 -2.35 -9.74
C VAL A 313 -16.47 -1.26 -10.80
N THR A 314 -16.86 -0.05 -10.44
CA THR A 314 -16.44 1.19 -11.11
C THR A 314 -15.96 2.13 -10.03
N ALA A 315 -14.70 2.57 -10.11
CA ALA A 315 -14.11 3.44 -9.12
C ALA A 315 -13.39 4.62 -9.78
N LEU A 316 -13.55 5.80 -9.20
CA LEU A 316 -12.92 7.05 -9.62
C LEU A 316 -12.23 7.68 -8.41
N THR A 317 -11.00 8.12 -8.57
CA THR A 317 -10.28 8.84 -7.53
C THR A 317 -9.55 10.05 -8.08
N GLY A 318 -9.58 11.14 -7.32
CA GLY A 318 -8.80 12.35 -7.54
C GLY A 318 -7.84 12.57 -6.38
N ASN A 319 -6.58 12.90 -6.69
CA ASN A 319 -5.56 13.15 -5.69
C ASN A 319 -4.85 14.49 -5.95
N VAL A 320 -4.51 15.18 -4.86
CA VAL A 320 -3.69 16.39 -4.89
C VAL A 320 -2.57 16.25 -3.88
N PHE A 321 -1.33 16.41 -4.32
CA PHE A 321 -0.16 16.51 -3.44
C PHE A 321 0.51 17.87 -3.68
N MET A 322 0.76 18.57 -2.58
CA MET A 322 1.51 19.82 -2.57
C MET A 322 2.61 19.73 -1.54
N LYS A 323 3.80 20.20 -1.91
CA LYS A 323 4.91 20.37 -0.99
C LYS A 323 5.49 21.76 -1.13
N TYR A 324 5.45 22.54 -0.07
CA TYR A 324 6.13 23.82 0.04
C TYR A 324 7.15 23.77 1.17
N ARG A 325 8.43 23.71 0.80
CA ARG A 325 9.51 23.43 1.78
C ARG A 325 9.20 22.19 2.60
N GLY A 326 9.17 22.30 3.94
CA GLY A 326 8.82 21.18 4.84
C GLY A 326 7.32 20.89 4.96
N LEU A 327 6.43 21.74 4.45
CA LEU A 327 4.99 21.54 4.54
C LEU A 327 4.49 20.69 3.38
N GLU A 328 3.79 19.61 3.69
CA GLU A 328 3.15 18.70 2.73
C GLU A 328 1.64 18.65 2.98
N PHE A 329 0.88 18.74 1.92
CA PHE A 329 -0.56 18.45 1.89
C PHE A 329 -0.81 17.29 0.93
N PHE A 330 -1.66 16.33 1.33
CA PHE A 330 -2.17 15.30 0.43
C PHE A 330 -3.67 15.16 0.63
N GLY A 331 -4.42 15.33 -0.45
CA GLY A 331 -5.88 15.20 -0.48
C GLY A 331 -6.31 14.09 -1.41
N THR A 332 -7.37 13.38 -1.02
CA THR A 332 -7.98 12.29 -1.79
C THR A 332 -9.50 12.45 -1.75
N TYR A 333 -10.13 12.36 -2.92
CA TYR A 333 -11.55 12.05 -3.06
C TYR A 333 -11.69 10.78 -3.89
N GLU A 334 -12.49 9.85 -3.42
CA GLU A 334 -12.75 8.59 -4.12
C GLU A 334 -14.24 8.26 -4.07
N ASN A 335 -14.80 7.89 -5.22
CA ASN A 335 -16.15 7.35 -5.36
C ASN A 335 -16.05 5.98 -6.00
N ALA A 336 -16.66 4.99 -5.36
CA ALA A 336 -16.72 3.62 -5.87
C ALA A 336 -18.15 3.13 -5.90
N LYS A 337 -18.52 2.44 -6.97
CA LYS A 337 -19.80 1.80 -7.16
C LYS A 337 -19.61 0.35 -7.59
N GLY A 338 -20.31 -0.56 -6.96
CA GLY A 338 -20.15 -1.98 -7.24
C GLY A 338 -21.14 -2.89 -6.55
N ARG A 339 -20.99 -4.18 -6.77
CA ARG A 339 -21.85 -5.22 -6.18
C ARG A 339 -21.07 -6.52 -5.94
N ALA A 340 -21.58 -7.35 -5.06
CA ALA A 340 -21.19 -8.74 -4.94
C ALA A 340 -21.96 -9.60 -5.98
N GLN A 341 -21.54 -10.85 -6.19
CA GLN A 341 -22.13 -11.75 -7.18
C GLN A 341 -23.61 -12.13 -6.89
N ASN A 342 -24.00 -12.10 -5.63
CA ASN A 342 -25.37 -12.39 -5.19
C ASN A 342 -26.28 -11.15 -5.09
N GLU A 343 -25.80 -9.99 -5.52
CA GLU A 343 -26.55 -8.73 -5.52
C GLU A 343 -27.01 -8.38 -6.94
N THR A 344 -28.22 -7.86 -7.06
CA THR A 344 -28.82 -7.39 -8.32
C THR A 344 -28.60 -5.89 -8.54
N SER A 345 -28.46 -5.10 -7.44
CA SER A 345 -28.23 -3.67 -7.46
C SER A 345 -26.79 -3.35 -7.04
N GLU A 346 -26.26 -2.25 -7.55
CA GLU A 346 -24.96 -1.73 -7.15
C GLU A 346 -25.13 -0.85 -5.90
N ARG A 347 -24.13 -0.87 -5.02
CA ARG A 347 -23.97 -0.01 -3.84
C ARG A 347 -22.88 1.00 -4.07
N THR A 348 -22.94 2.13 -3.39
CA THR A 348 -22.00 3.24 -3.53
C THR A 348 -21.18 3.42 -2.24
N VAL A 349 -19.92 3.82 -2.40
CA VAL A 349 -19.03 4.23 -1.31
C VAL A 349 -18.29 5.48 -1.74
N ASP A 350 -18.28 6.49 -0.87
CA ASP A 350 -17.55 7.74 -1.04
C ASP A 350 -16.51 7.91 0.06
N GLN A 351 -15.33 8.37 -0.30
CA GLN A 351 -14.25 8.68 0.65
C GLN A 351 -13.67 10.07 0.41
N VAL A 352 -13.48 10.81 1.49
CA VAL A 352 -12.67 12.03 1.52
C VAL A 352 -11.57 11.86 2.54
N ALA A 353 -10.33 12.17 2.17
CA ALA A 353 -9.22 12.21 3.10
C ALA A 353 -8.33 13.44 2.85
N ALA A 354 -7.82 14.00 3.94
CA ALA A 354 -6.87 15.11 3.90
C ALA A 354 -5.75 14.88 4.92
N GLU A 355 -4.52 15.06 4.48
CA GLU A 355 -3.31 14.95 5.30
C GLU A 355 -2.54 16.27 5.26
N LEU A 356 -2.06 16.69 6.40
CA LEU A 356 -1.13 17.80 6.55
C LEU A 356 0.09 17.29 7.34
N VAL A 357 1.28 17.42 6.77
CA VAL A 357 2.53 16.97 7.40
C VAL A 357 3.55 18.10 7.34
N TYR A 358 4.22 18.37 8.45
CA TYR A 358 5.34 19.30 8.48
C TYR A 358 6.63 18.58 8.86
N ARG A 359 7.64 18.68 7.98
CA ARG A 359 8.97 18.11 8.17
C ARG A 359 9.96 19.20 8.58
N PHE A 360 10.63 18.99 9.71
CA PHE A 360 11.48 20.00 10.33
C PHE A 360 12.92 19.97 9.81
N GLY A 361 13.45 21.18 9.57
CA GLY A 361 14.85 21.39 9.19
C GLY A 361 15.20 20.95 7.78
N SER A 362 16.40 21.30 7.34
CA SER A 362 16.88 21.00 5.97
C SER A 362 17.03 19.49 5.68
N LYS A 363 17.27 18.70 6.72
CA LYS A 363 17.34 17.23 6.58
C LYS A 363 15.98 16.53 6.69
N GLU A 364 14.92 17.25 7.07
CA GLU A 364 13.56 16.68 7.21
C GLU A 364 13.54 15.37 8.03
N ASN A 365 14.33 15.26 9.09
CA ASN A 365 14.45 14.03 9.88
C ASN A 365 13.33 13.86 10.90
N VAL A 366 12.68 14.94 11.31
CA VAL A 366 11.55 14.92 12.24
C VAL A 366 10.33 15.46 11.54
N PHE A 367 9.18 14.84 11.76
CA PHE A 367 7.92 15.35 11.25
C PHE A 367 6.79 15.20 12.26
N VAL A 368 5.77 16.03 12.07
CA VAL A 368 4.46 15.91 12.70
C VAL A 368 3.39 15.99 11.62
N GLY A 369 2.25 15.39 11.86
CA GLY A 369 1.15 15.43 10.90
C GLY A 369 -0.20 15.16 11.51
N ALA A 370 -1.23 15.55 10.77
CA ALA A 370 -2.62 15.24 11.05
C ALA A 370 -3.29 14.69 9.79
N ARG A 371 -4.16 13.69 9.95
CA ARG A 371 -5.00 13.12 8.89
C ARG A 371 -6.45 13.08 9.37
N TYR A 372 -7.34 13.51 8.51
CA TYR A 372 -8.77 13.25 8.65
C TYR A 372 -9.24 12.41 7.47
N ASN A 373 -10.03 11.36 7.75
CA ASN A 373 -10.60 10.49 6.74
C ASN A 373 -12.06 10.20 7.10
N ASN A 374 -12.95 10.43 6.14
CA ASN A 374 -14.38 10.11 6.22
C ASN A 374 -14.75 9.17 5.07
N VAL A 375 -15.57 8.19 5.37
CA VAL A 375 -16.19 7.27 4.40
C VAL A 375 -17.68 7.22 4.66
N ASN A 376 -18.49 7.41 3.61
CA ASN A 376 -19.92 7.12 3.59
C ASN A 376 -20.15 5.92 2.67
N ALA A 377 -20.96 4.97 3.10
CA ALA A 377 -21.10 3.70 2.40
C ALA A 377 -22.48 3.08 2.50
N GLU A 378 -22.97 2.57 1.38
CA GLU A 378 -24.04 1.57 1.35
C GLU A 378 -23.44 0.19 1.59
N VAL A 379 -23.75 -0.42 2.74
CA VAL A 379 -23.21 -1.72 3.15
C VAL A 379 -24.25 -2.83 2.91
N ALA A 380 -23.78 -3.97 2.42
CA ALA A 380 -24.66 -5.13 2.17
C ALA A 380 -25.45 -5.52 3.44
N GLY A 381 -26.77 -5.67 3.31
CA GLY A 381 -27.65 -6.05 4.42
C GLY A 381 -27.98 -4.92 5.39
N ILE A 382 -27.55 -3.68 5.14
CA ILE A 382 -27.90 -2.49 5.91
C ILE A 382 -28.73 -1.56 5.01
N ALA A 383 -29.91 -1.14 5.48
CA ALA A 383 -30.83 -0.38 4.65
C ALA A 383 -30.43 1.09 4.45
N ASN A 384 -29.76 1.67 5.42
CA ASN A 384 -29.34 3.07 5.39
C ASN A 384 -27.83 3.16 5.10
N GLU A 385 -27.41 4.28 4.53
CA GLU A 385 -26.00 4.63 4.43
C GLU A 385 -25.36 4.72 5.83
N VAL A 386 -24.13 4.25 5.96
CA VAL A 386 -23.34 4.32 7.19
C VAL A 386 -22.15 5.24 6.99
N SER A 387 -21.64 5.81 8.08
CA SER A 387 -20.45 6.67 8.01
C SER A 387 -19.35 6.21 8.98
N ILE A 388 -18.10 6.36 8.57
CA ILE A 388 -16.93 6.09 9.39
C ILE A 388 -16.00 7.29 9.34
N ASN A 389 -15.65 7.82 10.51
CA ASN A 389 -14.75 8.97 10.64
C ASN A 389 -13.49 8.58 11.41
N ARG A 390 -12.33 8.95 10.89
CA ARG A 390 -11.04 8.75 11.55
C ARG A 390 -10.24 10.04 11.59
N MET A 391 -9.71 10.36 12.77
CA MET A 391 -8.71 11.39 13.00
C MET A 391 -7.43 10.74 13.48
N GLN A 392 -6.29 11.11 12.89
CA GLN A 392 -4.96 10.62 13.24
C GLN A 392 -4.04 11.83 13.48
N LEU A 393 -3.25 11.77 14.55
CA LEU A 393 -2.18 12.72 14.85
C LEU A 393 -0.88 11.93 14.94
N GLY A 394 0.04 12.16 14.02
CA GLY A 394 1.27 11.40 13.90
C GLY A 394 2.52 12.24 14.12
N ALA A 395 3.58 11.60 14.60
CA ALA A 395 4.92 12.16 14.65
C ALA A 395 5.94 11.10 14.31
N GLY A 396 7.06 11.49 13.69
CA GLY A 396 8.11 10.55 13.36
C GLY A 396 9.50 11.18 13.38
N TRP A 397 10.49 10.33 13.66
CA TRP A 397 11.89 10.70 13.71
C TRP A 397 12.74 9.68 12.95
N PHE A 398 13.34 10.14 11.86
CA PHE A 398 14.38 9.39 11.15
C PHE A 398 15.70 9.48 11.93
N ILE A 399 16.01 8.47 12.72
CA ILE A 399 17.27 8.33 13.46
C ILE A 399 18.43 8.24 12.46
N THR A 400 18.22 7.47 11.39
CA THR A 400 19.07 7.42 10.20
C THR A 400 18.16 7.45 8.95
N LYS A 401 18.72 7.50 7.75
CA LYS A 401 17.91 7.38 6.52
C LYS A 401 17.15 6.05 6.41
N ASN A 402 17.60 5.03 7.15
CA ASN A 402 17.11 3.67 7.11
C ASN A 402 16.23 3.28 8.32
N LEU A 403 16.27 4.09 9.39
CA LEU A 403 15.57 3.78 10.65
C LEU A 403 14.64 4.94 11.02
N LEU A 404 13.35 4.65 11.05
CA LEU A 404 12.28 5.56 11.45
C LEU A 404 11.61 5.03 12.74
N LEU A 405 11.50 5.89 13.73
CA LEU A 405 10.57 5.71 14.86
C LEU A 405 9.37 6.63 14.63
N LYS A 406 8.16 6.08 14.72
CA LYS A 406 6.91 6.78 14.41
C LYS A 406 5.88 6.48 15.50
N GLY A 407 5.12 7.48 15.92
CA GLY A 407 4.02 7.34 16.87
C GLY A 407 2.77 8.04 16.37
N GLU A 408 1.62 7.49 16.71
CA GLU A 408 0.32 8.01 16.31
C GLU A 408 -0.69 7.93 17.45
N TYR A 409 -1.51 8.96 17.60
CA TYR A 409 -2.79 8.89 18.26
C TYR A 409 -3.89 8.77 17.23
N VAL A 410 -4.81 7.81 17.40
CA VAL A 410 -5.95 7.58 16.53
C VAL A 410 -7.26 7.69 17.30
N ASN A 411 -8.30 8.22 16.63
CA ASN A 411 -9.68 8.19 17.09
C ASN A 411 -10.57 7.90 15.88
N GLN A 412 -11.32 6.79 15.94
CA GLN A 412 -12.26 6.39 14.89
C GLN A 412 -13.64 6.14 15.47
N LYS A 413 -14.68 6.52 14.72
CA LYS A 413 -16.10 6.34 15.07
C LYS A 413 -16.86 5.73 13.91
N TYR A 414 -17.81 4.87 14.24
CA TYR A 414 -18.75 4.24 13.33
C TYR A 414 -20.14 4.79 13.61
N LEU A 415 -20.79 5.35 12.60
CA LEU A 415 -22.04 6.07 12.70
C LEU A 415 -23.08 5.39 11.82
N ASP A 416 -24.34 5.45 12.25
CA ASP A 416 -25.53 5.00 11.51
C ASP A 416 -25.61 3.48 11.26
N TYR A 417 -24.74 2.69 11.91
CA TYR A 417 -24.87 1.24 11.91
C TYR A 417 -26.06 0.79 12.77
N PRO A 418 -26.88 -0.18 12.31
CA PRO A 418 -28.03 -0.68 13.07
C PRO A 418 -27.58 -1.36 14.37
N ASN A 419 -28.45 -1.39 15.36
CA ASN A 419 -28.14 -1.97 16.67
C ASN A 419 -27.84 -3.48 16.67
N THR A 420 -28.12 -4.16 15.56
CA THR A 420 -27.74 -5.56 15.31
C THR A 420 -26.32 -5.73 14.82
N SER A 421 -25.64 -4.65 14.43
CA SER A 421 -24.27 -4.68 13.95
C SER A 421 -23.27 -4.50 15.10
N ILE A 422 -22.18 -5.27 15.11
CA ILE A 422 -21.06 -5.10 16.04
C ILE A 422 -20.47 -3.66 16.01
N LEU A 423 -20.67 -2.92 14.91
CA LEU A 423 -20.17 -1.55 14.70
C LEU A 423 -21.17 -0.47 15.19
N HIS A 424 -22.33 -0.86 15.78
CA HIS A 424 -23.32 0.10 16.28
C HIS A 424 -22.77 1.00 17.37
N GLU A 425 -22.79 2.33 17.15
CA GLU A 425 -22.13 3.32 17.99
C GLU A 425 -20.69 2.91 18.37
N GLY A 426 -20.04 2.20 17.44
CA GLY A 426 -18.70 1.67 17.59
C GLY A 426 -17.67 2.80 17.58
N LYS A 427 -16.64 2.64 18.38
CA LYS A 427 -15.48 3.55 18.39
C LYS A 427 -14.25 2.87 18.90
N PHE A 428 -13.10 3.37 18.48
CA PHE A 428 -11.84 3.05 19.10
C PHE A 428 -10.90 4.27 19.12
N ASN A 429 -9.98 4.29 20.07
CA ASN A 429 -8.96 5.32 20.18
C ASN A 429 -7.74 4.79 20.95
N GLY A 430 -6.64 5.50 20.84
CA GLY A 430 -5.42 5.20 21.58
C GLY A 430 -4.16 5.51 20.80
N PHE A 431 -3.07 4.85 21.20
CA PHE A 431 -1.74 5.11 20.67
C PHE A 431 -1.14 3.86 20.03
N VAL A 432 -0.40 4.08 18.93
CA VAL A 432 0.46 3.06 18.33
C VAL A 432 1.83 3.67 18.08
N VAL A 433 2.88 2.88 18.34
CA VAL A 433 4.27 3.24 18.05
C VAL A 433 4.87 2.19 17.15
N GLU A 434 5.60 2.61 16.11
CA GLU A 434 6.29 1.72 15.18
C GLU A 434 7.77 2.06 15.07
N ALA A 435 8.61 1.02 15.06
CA ALA A 435 9.99 1.09 14.63
C ALA A 435 10.12 0.42 13.27
N ILE A 436 10.60 1.17 12.27
CA ILE A 436 10.66 0.75 10.88
C ILE A 436 12.09 0.80 10.40
N VAL A 437 12.59 -0.30 9.81
CA VAL A 437 13.88 -0.36 9.13
C VAL A 437 13.64 -0.57 7.64
N GLY A 438 14.34 0.21 6.79
CA GLY A 438 14.32 0.04 5.34
C GLY A 438 15.75 0.05 4.76
N PHE A 439 16.07 -0.83 3.84
CA PHE A 439 17.43 -0.98 3.28
C PHE A 439 17.44 -1.38 1.81
#